data_6c1359d988277761cd127089b3886bc1
#
_entry.id   6c1359d988277761cd127089b3886bc1
#
_cell.length_a   1.000
_cell.length_b   1.000
_cell.length_c   1.000
_cell.angle_alpha   90.00
_cell.angle_beta   90.00
_cell.angle_gamma   90.00
#
_symmetry.space_group_name_H-M   'P 1'
#
loop_
_entity.id
_entity.type
_entity.pdbx_description
1 polymer ?
#
loop_
_entity_poly.entity_id
_entity_poly.type
_entity_poly.pdbx_seq_one_letter_code
_entity_poly.pdbx_strand_id
1 'polypeptide(L)'
;MRDNGGVQGYRDDGVVLRTQKLGEADRIITLLTRHNGRVRAVARGIRRTKSRFGARLEPFTHVDVMIHPGRSLDVITQAEVIRAYGTPLVIDYPKYTAGTAMLETAERFTPIEKEPAIRQFLLLVGGLRALGDAIDPPAAIGADDPGEPDPSDPDDASDPGNPGTEGSASRSARPCPRTEEGGSDEGASPRAEARAGVFGLRKEGARNERLTDEGKNAGLGRAEANGESTVPRDPRMVLDAYFLRSLTFAGYAPALEACARCGAPGTTDAVRTPASDSDPDSAVGAKPLVAFAIAAGGMVCAGCRPPGSASPAPPTVALMIALLRGNWDEALRSERRHRVECSGLVAAYLQWHLEHSIRSLRHVERA
;
A
#
# COMPACT_ATOMS: atom_id res chain seq x y z
N MET A 1 -30.02 -40.38 18.53
CA MET A 1 -29.99 -38.93 18.55
C MET A 1 -28.57 -38.50 18.23
N ARG A 2 -28.32 -37.97 17.04
CA ARG A 2 -26.98 -37.45 16.68
C ARG A 2 -26.96 -36.00 17.15
N ASP A 3 -26.21 -35.70 18.18
CA ASP A 3 -25.93 -34.34 18.58
C ASP A 3 -25.31 -33.60 17.38
N ASN A 4 -26.12 -32.81 16.74
CA ASN A 4 -25.67 -31.77 15.82
C ASN A 4 -25.08 -30.68 16.70
N GLY A 5 -23.84 -30.81 17.13
CA GLY A 5 -23.04 -29.75 17.70
C GLY A 5 -22.92 -28.61 16.65
N GLY A 6 -23.96 -27.79 16.55
CA GLY A 6 -23.98 -26.67 15.65
C GLY A 6 -22.83 -25.74 16.02
N VAL A 7 -21.83 -25.65 15.16
CA VAL A 7 -20.73 -24.70 15.33
C VAL A 7 -21.34 -23.33 15.48
N GLN A 8 -21.17 -22.75 16.67
CA GLN A 8 -21.77 -21.46 17.02
C GLN A 8 -21.19 -20.38 16.09
N GLY A 9 -22.09 -19.58 15.49
CA GLY A 9 -21.67 -18.40 14.71
C GLY A 9 -20.97 -17.39 15.59
N TYR A 10 -20.12 -16.58 15.00
CA TYR A 10 -19.44 -15.48 15.67
C TYR A 10 -19.72 -14.15 14.98
N ARG A 11 -19.65 -13.06 15.75
CA ARG A 11 -19.79 -11.68 15.27
C ARG A 11 -18.42 -11.01 15.25
N ASP A 12 -18.14 -10.28 14.18
CA ASP A 12 -16.89 -9.51 14.03
C ASP A 12 -17.13 -8.28 13.14
N ASP A 13 -16.34 -7.24 13.34
CA ASP A 13 -16.31 -6.11 12.43
C ASP A 13 -15.17 -6.25 11.42
N GLY A 14 -15.43 -5.88 10.16
CA GLY A 14 -14.46 -6.08 9.09
C GLY A 14 -14.66 -5.13 7.91
N VAL A 15 -13.59 -4.91 7.16
CA VAL A 15 -13.62 -4.18 5.90
C VAL A 15 -13.71 -5.18 4.75
N VAL A 16 -14.64 -4.95 3.83
CA VAL A 16 -14.76 -5.75 2.60
C VAL A 16 -13.61 -5.42 1.67
N LEU A 17 -12.72 -6.40 1.45
CA LEU A 17 -11.57 -6.24 0.56
C LEU A 17 -11.94 -6.53 -0.89
N ARG A 18 -12.69 -7.62 -1.12
CA ARG A 18 -13.01 -8.11 -2.46
C ARG A 18 -14.28 -8.93 -2.48
N THR A 19 -14.98 -8.89 -3.62
CA THR A 19 -16.13 -9.74 -3.89
C THR A 19 -15.90 -10.59 -5.15
N GLN A 20 -16.32 -11.85 -5.12
CA GLN A 20 -16.24 -12.77 -6.25
C GLN A 20 -17.60 -13.45 -6.50
N LYS A 21 -18.00 -13.58 -7.75
CA LYS A 21 -19.24 -14.28 -8.11
C LYS A 21 -19.12 -15.77 -7.75
N LEU A 22 -20.16 -16.33 -7.13
CA LEU A 22 -20.30 -17.76 -6.83
C LEU A 22 -21.66 -18.22 -7.36
N GLY A 23 -21.66 -18.98 -8.46
CA GLY A 23 -22.90 -19.34 -9.15
C GLY A 23 -23.72 -18.11 -9.61
N GLU A 24 -25.05 -18.28 -9.65
CA GLU A 24 -25.94 -17.24 -10.19
C GLU A 24 -26.35 -16.20 -9.14
N ALA A 25 -26.55 -16.60 -7.89
CA ALA A 25 -27.17 -15.77 -6.86
C ALA A 25 -26.22 -15.32 -5.74
N ASP A 26 -25.09 -15.99 -5.57
CA ASP A 26 -24.21 -15.84 -4.42
C ASP A 26 -22.92 -15.07 -4.78
N ARG A 27 -22.23 -14.60 -3.74
CA ARG A 27 -20.85 -14.09 -3.84
C ARG A 27 -19.99 -14.61 -2.70
N ILE A 28 -18.71 -14.83 -2.97
CA ILE A 28 -17.69 -14.96 -1.94
C ILE A 28 -17.23 -13.56 -1.59
N ILE A 29 -17.28 -13.24 -0.32
CA ILE A 29 -16.83 -11.97 0.25
C ILE A 29 -15.53 -12.23 1.00
N THR A 30 -14.47 -11.51 0.66
CA THR A 30 -13.22 -11.49 1.40
C THR A 30 -13.22 -10.26 2.30
N LEU A 31 -13.11 -10.48 3.61
CA LEU A 31 -13.04 -9.41 4.61
C LEU A 31 -11.70 -9.46 5.34
N LEU A 32 -11.18 -8.30 5.73
CA LEU A 32 -10.21 -8.23 6.81
C LEU A 32 -10.97 -7.83 8.08
N THR A 33 -11.04 -8.75 9.02
CA THR A 33 -11.79 -8.56 10.26
C THR A 33 -10.86 -8.19 11.41
N ARG A 34 -11.45 -7.60 12.44
CA ARG A 34 -10.72 -7.07 13.58
C ARG A 34 -10.08 -8.17 14.44
N HIS A 35 -10.82 -9.25 14.70
CA HIS A 35 -10.40 -10.28 15.63
C HIS A 35 -9.95 -11.56 14.94
N ASN A 36 -10.54 -11.89 13.77
CA ASN A 36 -10.27 -13.13 13.05
C ASN A 36 -9.41 -12.93 11.80
N GLY A 37 -8.78 -11.75 11.61
CA GLY A 37 -7.93 -11.48 10.46
C GLY A 37 -8.67 -11.60 9.13
N ARG A 38 -8.04 -12.21 8.11
CA ARG A 38 -8.69 -12.38 6.80
C ARG A 38 -9.67 -13.55 6.82
N VAL A 39 -10.93 -13.27 6.45
CA VAL A 39 -12.01 -14.25 6.39
C VAL A 39 -12.62 -14.26 4.99
N ARG A 40 -12.87 -15.47 4.46
CA ARG A 40 -13.64 -15.66 3.22
C ARG A 40 -14.96 -16.35 3.53
N ALA A 41 -16.06 -15.69 3.20
CA ALA A 41 -17.37 -16.19 3.53
C ALA A 41 -18.36 -15.99 2.38
N VAL A 42 -19.35 -16.89 2.27
CA VAL A 42 -20.39 -16.82 1.24
C VAL A 42 -21.56 -15.97 1.72
N ALA A 43 -21.93 -14.96 0.92
CA ALA A 43 -23.17 -14.21 1.08
C ALA A 43 -24.22 -14.80 0.13
N ARG A 44 -25.09 -15.66 0.65
CA ARG A 44 -26.11 -16.36 -0.14
C ARG A 44 -27.22 -15.41 -0.59
N GLY A 45 -27.57 -15.49 -1.88
CA GLY A 45 -28.67 -14.69 -2.46
C GLY A 45 -28.35 -13.20 -2.60
N ILE A 46 -27.11 -12.78 -2.43
CA ILE A 46 -26.73 -11.35 -2.48
C ILE A 46 -27.06 -10.69 -3.81
N ARG A 47 -27.01 -11.45 -4.92
CA ARG A 47 -27.29 -10.95 -6.28
C ARG A 47 -28.77 -10.94 -6.65
N ARG A 48 -29.67 -11.43 -5.78
CA ARG A 48 -31.11 -11.40 -6.03
C ARG A 48 -31.64 -9.97 -5.84
N THR A 49 -32.63 -9.57 -6.64
CA THR A 49 -33.24 -8.23 -6.59
C THR A 49 -33.74 -7.84 -5.18
N LYS A 50 -34.28 -8.80 -4.44
CA LYS A 50 -34.73 -8.61 -3.04
C LYS A 50 -33.70 -9.17 -2.05
N SER A 51 -32.41 -8.91 -2.28
CA SER A 51 -31.34 -9.35 -1.36
C SER A 51 -31.42 -8.60 -0.04
N ARG A 52 -31.35 -9.33 1.07
CA ARG A 52 -31.22 -8.75 2.42
C ARG A 52 -29.91 -8.00 2.66
N PHE A 53 -28.88 -8.26 1.84
CA PHE A 53 -27.59 -7.60 1.99
C PHE A 53 -27.51 -6.27 1.23
N GLY A 54 -28.21 -6.14 0.07
CA GLY A 54 -28.12 -4.94 -0.75
C GLY A 54 -26.67 -4.61 -1.11
N ALA A 55 -26.29 -3.33 -0.98
CA ALA A 55 -24.93 -2.84 -1.22
C ALA A 55 -24.00 -2.93 0.01
N ARG A 56 -24.43 -3.58 1.10
CA ARG A 56 -23.66 -3.58 2.36
C ARG A 56 -22.33 -4.31 2.28
N LEU A 57 -22.19 -5.27 1.37
CA LEU A 57 -21.01 -6.11 1.20
C LEU A 57 -20.20 -5.77 -0.07
N GLU A 58 -20.22 -4.51 -0.48
CA GLU A 58 -19.35 -4.03 -1.57
C GLU A 58 -17.97 -3.61 -1.02
N PRO A 59 -16.92 -3.65 -1.85
CA PRO A 59 -15.57 -3.21 -1.45
C PRO A 59 -15.58 -1.82 -0.79
N PHE A 60 -14.62 -1.55 0.09
CA PHE A 60 -14.51 -0.34 0.91
C PHE A 60 -15.56 -0.17 2.01
N THR A 61 -16.49 -1.11 2.16
CA THR A 61 -17.49 -1.03 3.23
C THR A 61 -16.95 -1.66 4.52
N HIS A 62 -16.97 -0.92 5.60
CA HIS A 62 -16.75 -1.41 6.95
C HIS A 62 -18.10 -1.89 7.52
N VAL A 63 -18.17 -3.15 7.86
CA VAL A 63 -19.40 -3.85 8.24
C VAL A 63 -19.21 -4.61 9.53
N ASP A 64 -20.29 -4.70 10.30
CA ASP A 64 -20.45 -5.65 11.37
C ASP A 64 -21.17 -6.88 10.81
N VAL A 65 -20.59 -8.06 10.93
CA VAL A 65 -21.05 -9.28 10.30
C VAL A 65 -21.25 -10.43 11.30
N MET A 66 -22.33 -11.17 11.12
CA MET A 66 -22.52 -12.47 11.76
C MET A 66 -22.09 -13.56 10.78
N ILE A 67 -21.13 -14.34 11.19
CA ILE A 67 -20.50 -15.40 10.39
C ILE A 67 -20.73 -16.75 11.04
N HIS A 68 -21.19 -17.72 10.25
CA HIS A 68 -21.29 -19.11 10.66
C HIS A 68 -20.24 -19.95 9.93
N PRO A 69 -19.39 -20.69 10.67
CA PRO A 69 -18.40 -21.56 10.07
C PRO A 69 -19.05 -22.62 9.18
N GLY A 70 -18.48 -22.80 7.99
CA GLY A 70 -18.89 -23.82 7.02
C GLY A 70 -17.81 -24.87 6.81
N ARG A 71 -18.10 -25.90 6.02
CA ARG A 71 -17.12 -26.97 5.74
C ARG A 71 -15.93 -26.51 4.89
N SER A 72 -16.17 -25.66 3.90
CA SER A 72 -15.15 -25.13 2.99
C SER A 72 -15.06 -23.60 3.03
N LEU A 73 -16.19 -22.93 3.14
CA LEU A 73 -16.29 -21.48 3.28
C LEU A 73 -17.31 -21.15 4.35
N ASP A 74 -17.01 -20.13 5.13
CA ASP A 74 -17.94 -19.61 6.11
C ASP A 74 -19.16 -18.96 5.42
N VAL A 75 -20.23 -18.72 6.16
CA VAL A 75 -21.48 -18.14 5.62
C VAL A 75 -21.83 -16.86 6.38
N ILE A 76 -21.96 -15.74 5.68
CA ILE A 76 -22.48 -14.50 6.25
C ILE A 76 -24.00 -14.61 6.35
N THR A 77 -24.53 -14.46 7.57
CA THR A 77 -25.97 -14.51 7.84
C THR A 77 -26.58 -13.14 8.07
N GLN A 78 -25.81 -12.20 8.63
CA GLN A 78 -26.20 -10.81 8.85
C GLN A 78 -25.05 -9.88 8.49
N ALA A 79 -25.36 -8.68 8.03
CA ALA A 79 -24.39 -7.62 7.76
C ALA A 79 -25.04 -6.26 8.00
N GLU A 80 -24.40 -5.45 8.82
CA GLU A 80 -24.79 -4.06 9.12
C GLU A 80 -23.63 -3.13 8.76
N VAL A 81 -23.91 -2.01 8.11
CA VAL A 81 -22.89 -1.05 7.71
C VAL A 81 -22.50 -0.20 8.90
N ILE A 82 -21.22 -0.25 9.28
CA ILE A 82 -20.63 0.69 10.23
C ILE A 82 -20.25 1.98 9.50
N ARG A 83 -19.55 1.84 8.35
CA ARG A 83 -19.16 2.97 7.51
C ARG A 83 -18.93 2.55 6.06
N ALA A 84 -19.48 3.31 5.12
CA ALA A 84 -19.27 3.13 3.68
C ALA A 84 -18.18 4.11 3.21
N TYR A 85 -16.92 3.68 3.21
CA TYR A 85 -15.80 4.50 2.71
C TYR A 85 -15.86 4.67 1.19
N GLY A 86 -16.51 3.75 0.47
CA GLY A 86 -16.60 3.76 -0.98
C GLY A 86 -17.28 5.00 -1.57
N THR A 87 -18.25 5.60 -0.86
CA THR A 87 -19.03 6.73 -1.39
C THR A 87 -18.14 7.91 -1.84
N PRO A 88 -17.23 8.46 -1.01
CA PRO A 88 -16.34 9.53 -1.43
C PRO A 88 -15.21 9.06 -2.36
N LEU A 89 -14.90 7.76 -2.41
CA LEU A 89 -13.78 7.26 -3.21
C LEU A 89 -14.14 7.01 -4.67
N VAL A 90 -15.38 6.52 -4.95
CA VAL A 90 -15.75 6.11 -6.31
C VAL A 90 -15.95 7.28 -7.28
N ILE A 91 -16.15 8.49 -6.78
CA ILE A 91 -16.32 9.71 -7.59
C ILE A 91 -15.00 10.39 -7.93
N ASP A 92 -13.90 9.95 -7.32
CA ASP A 92 -12.56 10.53 -7.42
C ASP A 92 -11.58 9.42 -7.82
N TYR A 93 -11.10 9.48 -9.06
CA TYR A 93 -10.26 8.40 -9.61
C TYR A 93 -8.94 8.20 -8.84
N PRO A 94 -8.15 9.23 -8.49
CA PRO A 94 -6.99 9.10 -7.63
C PRO A 94 -7.28 8.42 -6.29
N LYS A 95 -8.36 8.79 -5.62
CA LYS A 95 -8.75 8.15 -4.35
C LYS A 95 -9.21 6.71 -4.55
N TYR A 96 -9.97 6.44 -5.61
CA TYR A 96 -10.43 5.10 -5.91
C TYR A 96 -9.26 4.14 -6.17
N THR A 97 -8.28 4.57 -6.97
CA THR A 97 -7.10 3.76 -7.28
C THR A 97 -6.21 3.56 -6.06
N ALA A 98 -5.99 4.60 -5.25
CA ALA A 98 -5.26 4.50 -3.99
C ALA A 98 -5.97 3.56 -3.01
N GLY A 99 -7.28 3.71 -2.83
CA GLY A 99 -8.08 2.82 -1.98
C GLY A 99 -8.02 1.36 -2.43
N THR A 100 -8.13 1.12 -3.75
CA THR A 100 -8.02 -0.23 -4.31
C THR A 100 -6.63 -0.84 -4.03
N ALA A 101 -5.57 -0.04 -4.14
CA ALA A 101 -4.21 -0.48 -3.79
C ALA A 101 -4.08 -0.81 -2.29
N MET A 102 -4.75 -0.05 -1.40
CA MET A 102 -4.80 -0.36 0.03
C MET A 102 -5.49 -1.70 0.30
N LEU A 103 -6.65 -1.96 -0.34
CA LEU A 103 -7.38 -3.23 -0.16
C LEU A 103 -6.55 -4.43 -0.65
N GLU A 104 -5.92 -4.31 -1.83
CA GLU A 104 -5.07 -5.36 -2.39
C GLU A 104 -3.85 -5.63 -1.49
N THR A 105 -3.22 -4.58 -0.98
CA THR A 105 -2.09 -4.67 -0.06
C THR A 105 -2.49 -5.35 1.26
N ALA A 106 -3.64 -4.98 1.83
CA ALA A 106 -4.16 -5.62 3.02
C ALA A 106 -4.39 -7.13 2.82
N GLU A 107 -4.97 -7.53 1.67
CA GLU A 107 -5.15 -8.94 1.32
C GLU A 107 -3.81 -9.68 1.22
N ARG A 108 -2.78 -9.04 0.66
CA ARG A 108 -1.43 -9.63 0.49
C ARG A 108 -0.68 -9.80 1.81
N PHE A 109 -0.76 -8.83 2.71
CA PHE A 109 -0.11 -8.91 4.03
C PHE A 109 -0.86 -9.78 5.04
N THR A 110 -2.02 -10.32 4.67
CA THR A 110 -2.76 -11.29 5.47
C THR A 110 -2.97 -12.59 4.68
N PRO A 111 -1.89 -13.32 4.32
CA PRO A 111 -1.98 -14.48 3.43
C PRO A 111 -2.71 -15.68 4.06
N ILE A 112 -2.66 -15.80 5.38
CA ILE A 112 -3.29 -16.91 6.11
C ILE A 112 -4.69 -16.49 6.56
N GLU A 113 -5.68 -17.31 6.24
CA GLU A 113 -7.05 -17.08 6.67
C GLU A 113 -7.21 -17.36 8.17
N LYS A 114 -8.02 -16.54 8.82
CA LYS A 114 -8.34 -16.63 10.26
C LYS A 114 -7.13 -16.45 11.20
N GLU A 115 -6.05 -15.86 10.70
CA GLU A 115 -4.94 -15.41 11.54
C GLU A 115 -5.17 -13.96 11.97
N PRO A 116 -5.24 -13.65 13.28
CA PRO A 116 -5.49 -12.29 13.78
C PRO A 116 -4.45 -11.28 13.27
N ALA A 117 -4.91 -10.18 12.67
CA ALA A 117 -4.07 -9.15 12.07
C ALA A 117 -4.58 -7.73 12.43
N ILE A 118 -4.81 -7.49 13.73
CA ILE A 118 -5.45 -6.27 14.23
C ILE A 118 -4.73 -4.98 13.79
N ARG A 119 -3.39 -4.99 13.74
CA ARG A 119 -2.61 -3.81 13.30
C ARG A 119 -2.89 -3.46 11.84
N GLN A 120 -2.94 -4.47 10.95
CA GLN A 120 -3.29 -4.28 9.55
C GLN A 120 -4.75 -3.82 9.39
N PHE A 121 -5.67 -4.37 10.17
CA PHE A 121 -7.07 -3.94 10.18
C PHE A 121 -7.22 -2.46 10.58
N LEU A 122 -6.65 -2.06 11.71
CA LEU A 122 -6.71 -0.67 12.18
C LEU A 122 -6.04 0.31 11.21
N LEU A 123 -4.92 -0.10 10.62
CA LEU A 123 -4.23 0.70 9.61
C LEU A 123 -5.09 0.88 8.36
N LEU A 124 -5.76 -0.18 7.89
CA LEU A 124 -6.65 -0.10 6.73
C LEU A 124 -7.83 0.82 6.99
N VAL A 125 -8.50 0.68 8.14
CA VAL A 125 -9.62 1.54 8.54
C VAL A 125 -9.19 3.01 8.62
N GLY A 126 -8.04 3.29 9.26
CA GLY A 126 -7.47 4.63 9.35
C GLY A 126 -7.06 5.20 7.99
N GLY A 127 -6.45 4.38 7.13
CA GLY A 127 -6.04 4.75 5.78
C GLY A 127 -7.22 5.10 4.87
N LEU A 128 -8.27 4.27 4.86
CA LEU A 128 -9.50 4.53 4.09
C LEU A 128 -10.23 5.78 4.57
N ARG A 129 -10.24 6.04 5.89
CA ARG A 129 -10.78 7.28 6.44
C ARG A 129 -9.99 8.49 5.97
N ALA A 130 -8.67 8.47 6.16
CA ALA A 130 -7.79 9.55 5.75
C ALA A 130 -7.85 9.82 4.23
N LEU A 131 -8.02 8.78 3.42
CA LEU A 131 -8.18 8.87 1.98
C LEU A 131 -9.52 9.52 1.60
N GLY A 132 -10.60 9.19 2.29
CA GLY A 132 -11.90 9.84 2.10
C GLY A 132 -11.87 11.35 2.36
N ASP A 133 -11.09 11.75 3.38
CA ASP A 133 -10.91 13.14 3.79
C ASP A 133 -9.79 13.86 2.97
N ALA A 134 -9.06 13.15 2.10
CA ALA A 134 -8.01 13.72 1.26
C ALA A 134 -8.60 14.66 0.17
N ILE A 135 -7.85 15.66 -0.22
CA ILE A 135 -8.18 16.55 -1.34
C ILE A 135 -7.00 16.54 -2.31
N ASP A 136 -7.28 16.40 -3.61
CA ASP A 136 -6.23 16.53 -4.62
C ASP A 136 -5.64 17.97 -4.53
N PRO A 137 -4.30 18.10 -4.56
CA PRO A 137 -3.69 19.41 -4.71
C PRO A 137 -4.22 19.99 -6.03
N PRO A 138 -4.55 21.30 -6.07
CA PRO A 138 -4.95 21.93 -7.30
C PRO A 138 -3.90 21.63 -8.36
N ALA A 139 -4.34 21.16 -9.54
CA ALA A 139 -3.47 20.99 -10.68
C ALA A 139 -2.69 22.28 -10.83
N ALA A 140 -1.37 22.23 -10.78
CA ALA A 140 -0.54 23.40 -11.00
C ALA A 140 -0.98 23.94 -12.37
N ILE A 141 -1.66 25.08 -12.36
CA ILE A 141 -2.06 25.79 -13.57
C ILE A 141 -0.74 26.01 -14.30
N GLY A 142 -0.62 25.41 -15.48
CA GLY A 142 0.61 25.29 -16.25
C GLY A 142 1.34 26.62 -16.37
N ALA A 143 2.53 26.66 -15.83
CA ALA A 143 3.59 27.45 -16.38
C ALA A 143 4.28 26.57 -17.41
N ASP A 144 4.07 26.89 -18.67
CA ASP A 144 4.61 26.33 -19.92
C ASP A 144 3.54 25.64 -20.79
N ASP A 145 2.53 26.44 -21.17
CA ASP A 145 1.91 26.29 -22.48
C ASP A 145 2.76 27.15 -23.45
N PRO A 146 3.58 26.55 -24.32
CA PRO A 146 4.14 27.29 -25.42
C PRO A 146 2.97 27.67 -26.33
N GLY A 147 2.58 28.96 -26.30
CA GLY A 147 1.42 29.52 -26.96
C GLY A 147 1.17 28.89 -28.32
N GLU A 148 -0.09 28.51 -28.54
CA GLU A 148 -0.61 28.28 -29.88
C GLU A 148 -0.26 29.51 -30.75
N PRO A 149 0.29 29.32 -31.96
CA PRO A 149 0.55 30.42 -32.85
C PRO A 149 -0.79 31.09 -33.20
N ASP A 150 -0.87 32.40 -32.98
CA ASP A 150 -1.98 33.25 -33.31
C ASP A 150 -2.32 33.11 -34.81
N PRO A 151 -3.53 32.67 -35.19
CA PRO A 151 -3.92 32.55 -36.59
C PRO A 151 -4.15 33.87 -37.32
N SER A 152 -3.74 35.01 -36.78
CA SER A 152 -3.96 36.34 -37.32
C SER A 152 -2.71 37.03 -37.85
N ASP A 153 -1.66 36.34 -38.28
CA ASP A 153 -0.53 36.95 -38.98
C ASP A 153 -0.68 36.77 -40.50
N PRO A 154 -1.16 37.78 -41.26
CA PRO A 154 -1.39 37.70 -42.69
C PRO A 154 -0.25 38.35 -43.47
N ASP A 155 0.95 37.82 -43.46
CA ASP A 155 1.99 38.24 -44.39
C ASP A 155 3.07 37.16 -44.53
N ASP A 156 2.90 36.24 -45.47
CA ASP A 156 3.94 35.89 -46.44
C ASP A 156 3.36 35.13 -47.63
N ALA A 157 2.92 35.90 -48.60
CA ALA A 157 2.63 35.38 -49.94
C ALA A 157 3.83 35.68 -50.80
N SER A 158 4.54 34.68 -51.24
CA SER A 158 5.25 34.61 -52.53
C SER A 158 6.33 33.53 -52.52
N ASP A 159 6.11 32.43 -53.19
CA ASP A 159 6.86 32.01 -54.37
C ASP A 159 6.22 30.79 -55.04
N PRO A 160 5.81 30.87 -56.30
CA PRO A 160 5.36 29.70 -57.08
C PRO A 160 6.50 29.16 -57.97
N GLY A 161 6.77 27.90 -57.91
CA GLY A 161 7.52 27.31 -59.01
C GLY A 161 8.42 26.13 -58.70
N ASN A 162 7.95 24.92 -58.91
CA ASN A 162 8.46 24.03 -59.95
C ASN A 162 7.82 22.63 -59.86
N PRO A 163 7.31 22.10 -61.00
CA PRO A 163 6.74 20.75 -61.04
C PRO A 163 7.73 19.68 -61.52
N GLY A 164 7.52 18.46 -61.08
CA GLY A 164 8.03 17.26 -61.76
C GLY A 164 8.92 16.37 -60.90
N THR A 165 8.52 15.20 -60.57
CA THR A 165 8.65 14.02 -61.39
C THR A 165 8.09 12.78 -60.66
N GLU A 166 7.45 11.96 -61.41
CA GLU A 166 6.92 10.63 -61.09
C GLU A 166 7.97 9.63 -60.66
N GLY A 167 7.63 8.68 -59.81
CA GLY A 167 8.51 7.57 -59.46
C GLY A 167 7.86 6.52 -58.55
N SER A 168 7.00 5.71 -59.16
CA SER A 168 6.55 4.40 -58.69
C SER A 168 7.65 3.50 -58.18
N ALA A 169 7.45 2.85 -56.99
CA ALA A 169 7.83 1.45 -56.82
C ALA A 169 7.35 0.86 -55.49
N SER A 170 6.41 -0.04 -55.62
CA SER A 170 6.01 -1.08 -54.70
C SER A 170 7.16 -2.03 -54.32
N ARG A 171 7.32 -2.38 -53.05
CA ARG A 171 7.89 -3.68 -52.60
C ARG A 171 7.39 -4.04 -51.20
N SER A 172 6.45 -4.90 -51.17
CA SER A 172 6.37 -6.30 -50.70
C SER A 172 7.03 -6.61 -49.35
N ALA A 173 6.19 -6.98 -48.42
CA ALA A 173 6.46 -7.68 -47.18
C ALA A 173 7.27 -8.96 -47.34
N ARG A 174 8.18 -9.23 -46.41
CA ARG A 174 8.67 -10.58 -46.14
C ARG A 174 8.58 -10.89 -44.63
N PRO A 175 8.16 -12.11 -44.27
CA PRO A 175 8.03 -12.57 -42.91
C PRO A 175 9.32 -13.16 -42.35
N CYS A 176 9.55 -13.02 -41.04
CA CYS A 176 10.61 -13.72 -40.31
C CYS A 176 10.31 -15.20 -40.11
N PRO A 177 11.31 -16.08 -40.18
CA PRO A 177 11.16 -17.52 -40.01
C PRO A 177 11.17 -17.93 -38.54
N ARG A 178 10.32 -18.89 -38.22
CA ARG A 178 10.40 -19.76 -37.04
C ARG A 178 11.63 -20.68 -37.19
N THR A 179 12.34 -20.88 -36.10
CA THR A 179 13.16 -22.06 -35.91
C THR A 179 12.77 -22.77 -34.65
N GLU A 180 12.36 -24.00 -34.82
CA GLU A 180 12.09 -25.00 -33.79
C GLU A 180 13.41 -25.72 -33.40
N GLU A 181 13.32 -26.30 -32.20
CA GLU A 181 14.00 -27.51 -31.70
C GLU A 181 15.40 -27.39 -31.09
N GLY A 182 15.43 -27.85 -29.85
CA GLY A 182 16.31 -28.95 -29.45
C GLY A 182 17.27 -28.66 -28.31
N GLY A 183 17.10 -29.39 -27.19
CA GLY A 183 18.24 -29.71 -26.35
C GLY A 183 18.09 -29.45 -24.85
N SER A 184 17.73 -30.49 -24.17
CA SER A 184 17.94 -30.76 -22.75
C SER A 184 19.35 -30.45 -22.28
N ASP A 185 19.49 -29.75 -21.13
CA ASP A 185 20.54 -30.15 -20.19
C ASP A 185 20.21 -29.74 -18.75
N GLU A 186 20.42 -30.69 -17.85
CA GLU A 186 20.28 -30.61 -16.41
C GLU A 186 21.40 -29.76 -15.82
N GLY A 187 21.06 -28.84 -14.90
CA GLY A 187 22.05 -28.03 -14.20
C GLY A 187 21.54 -27.51 -12.86
N ALA A 188 21.91 -28.23 -11.83
CA ALA A 188 21.66 -28.05 -10.41
C ALA A 188 21.67 -26.61 -9.88
N SER A 189 20.63 -26.23 -9.16
CA SER A 189 20.61 -25.08 -8.25
C SER A 189 21.38 -25.37 -6.96
N PRO A 190 22.19 -24.45 -6.45
CA PRO A 190 22.69 -24.54 -5.08
C PRO A 190 21.66 -23.91 -4.11
N ARG A 191 21.14 -24.74 -3.21
CA ARG A 191 20.40 -24.32 -2.01
C ARG A 191 21.33 -23.50 -1.11
N ALA A 192 20.95 -22.24 -0.86
CA ALA A 192 21.50 -21.45 0.22
C ALA A 192 20.72 -21.80 1.51
N GLU A 193 21.37 -22.53 2.39
CA GLU A 193 20.92 -22.76 3.76
C GLU A 193 21.07 -21.48 4.59
N ALA A 194 19.98 -20.83 4.92
CA ALA A 194 19.94 -19.76 5.93
C ALA A 194 19.86 -20.41 7.31
N ARG A 195 20.93 -20.31 8.08
CA ARG A 195 21.00 -20.68 9.50
C ARG A 195 20.06 -19.79 10.32
N ALA A 196 19.02 -20.41 10.88
CA ALA A 196 18.18 -19.84 11.92
C ALA A 196 18.99 -19.74 13.23
N GLY A 197 19.26 -18.52 13.68
CA GLY A 197 19.77 -18.26 15.03
C GLY A 197 18.65 -18.40 16.05
N VAL A 198 18.75 -19.43 16.89
CA VAL A 198 17.85 -19.69 18.00
C VAL A 198 18.14 -18.69 19.11
N PHE A 199 17.24 -17.74 19.34
CA PHE A 199 17.20 -16.97 20.59
C PHE A 199 16.17 -17.61 21.52
N GLY A 200 16.67 -18.21 22.61
CA GLY A 200 15.87 -18.87 23.62
C GLY A 200 15.03 -17.88 24.43
N LEU A 201 13.73 -18.02 24.37
CA LEU A 201 12.80 -17.37 25.30
C LEU A 201 12.47 -18.38 26.41
N ARG A 202 12.87 -18.03 27.63
CA ARG A 202 12.49 -18.73 28.87
C ARG A 202 10.98 -18.69 29.04
N LYS A 203 10.40 -19.87 29.22
CA LYS A 203 9.01 -20.03 29.69
C LYS A 203 8.99 -19.75 31.19
N GLU A 204 8.36 -18.65 31.58
CA GLU A 204 7.86 -18.46 32.94
C GLU A 204 6.37 -18.75 32.97
N GLY A 205 5.99 -19.56 33.96
CA GLY A 205 4.67 -20.16 34.09
C GLY A 205 3.58 -19.13 34.42
N ALA A 206 2.52 -19.16 33.68
CA ALA A 206 1.29 -18.41 33.98
C ALA A 206 0.48 -19.16 35.03
N ARG A 207 0.41 -18.61 36.24
CA ARG A 207 -0.63 -18.92 37.24
C ARG A 207 -1.94 -18.32 36.80
N ASN A 208 -2.94 -19.17 36.74
CA ASN A 208 -4.34 -18.87 36.47
C ASN A 208 -4.94 -18.17 37.69
N GLU A 209 -5.08 -16.84 37.69
CA GLU A 209 -5.91 -16.12 38.64
C GLU A 209 -7.14 -15.60 37.93
N ARG A 210 -8.29 -16.14 38.35
CA ARG A 210 -9.61 -15.62 38.06
C ARG A 210 -9.72 -14.22 38.68
N LEU A 211 -9.78 -13.19 37.87
CA LEU A 211 -10.19 -11.86 38.27
C LEU A 211 -11.62 -11.64 37.87
N THR A 212 -12.44 -11.52 38.89
CA THR A 212 -13.84 -11.07 38.85
C THR A 212 -13.94 -9.67 38.26
N ASP A 213 -14.88 -9.55 37.35
CA ASP A 213 -15.31 -8.31 36.72
C ASP A 213 -16.03 -7.43 37.77
N GLU A 214 -15.37 -6.38 38.26
CA GLU A 214 -16.01 -5.18 38.82
C GLU A 214 -14.97 -4.04 38.90
N GLY A 215 -15.22 -3.03 38.10
CA GLY A 215 -14.85 -1.67 38.43
C GLY A 215 -13.58 -1.10 37.83
N LYS A 216 -13.83 -0.10 37.01
CA LYS A 216 -13.00 1.04 36.60
C LYS A 216 -12.51 1.06 35.18
N ASN A 217 -13.44 1.44 34.35
CA ASN A 217 -13.23 2.24 33.17
C ASN A 217 -12.45 3.52 33.56
N ALA A 218 -11.11 3.43 33.52
CA ALA A 218 -10.27 4.61 33.70
C ALA A 218 -9.03 4.44 32.83
N GLY A 219 -8.96 5.20 31.74
CA GLY A 219 -7.67 5.53 31.12
C GLY A 219 -7.28 4.86 29.81
N LEU A 220 -8.22 4.50 28.92
CA LEU A 220 -7.94 4.66 27.50
C LEU A 220 -8.39 6.08 27.16
N GLY A 221 -7.44 6.98 27.14
CA GLY A 221 -7.65 8.38 26.84
C GLY A 221 -8.54 8.48 25.61
N ARG A 222 -9.69 9.05 25.82
CA ARG A 222 -10.43 9.79 24.84
C ARG A 222 -9.37 10.63 24.12
N ALA A 223 -8.95 10.19 22.96
CA ALA A 223 -8.27 11.07 22.03
C ALA A 223 -9.29 12.18 21.80
N GLU A 224 -9.13 13.24 22.58
CA GLU A 224 -9.77 14.50 22.36
C GLU A 224 -9.57 14.78 20.89
N ALA A 225 -10.64 15.12 20.20
CA ALA A 225 -10.63 15.68 18.88
C ALA A 225 -9.84 17.01 18.98
N ASN A 226 -8.51 16.89 19.08
CA ASN A 226 -7.61 17.98 18.80
C ASN A 226 -7.95 18.38 17.40
N GLY A 227 -8.31 19.65 17.21
CA GLY A 227 -8.64 20.25 15.94
C GLY A 227 -7.65 19.79 14.87
N GLU A 228 -7.99 18.68 14.23
CA GLU A 228 -7.18 18.06 13.20
C GLU A 228 -7.17 19.08 12.08
N SER A 229 -6.04 19.72 11.92
CA SER A 229 -5.79 20.67 10.83
C SER A 229 -6.33 20.05 9.56
N THR A 230 -7.41 20.62 9.02
CA THR A 230 -8.09 20.21 7.79
C THR A 230 -7.26 20.58 6.55
N VAL A 231 -5.92 20.47 6.67
CA VAL A 231 -5.05 20.65 5.51
C VAL A 231 -5.27 19.45 4.60
N PRO A 232 -5.67 19.71 3.35
CA PRO A 232 -5.94 18.65 2.38
C PRO A 232 -4.68 17.82 2.14
N ARG A 233 -4.82 16.52 2.31
CA ARG A 233 -3.72 15.56 2.11
C ARG A 233 -3.81 14.99 0.69
N ASP A 234 -2.69 14.96 -0.01
CA ASP A 234 -2.59 14.30 -1.31
C ASP A 234 -2.91 12.80 -1.16
N PRO A 235 -3.86 12.23 -1.93
CA PRO A 235 -4.20 10.82 -1.88
C PRO A 235 -3.00 9.87 -2.03
N ARG A 236 -1.99 10.27 -2.83
CA ARG A 236 -0.75 9.49 -3.01
C ARG A 236 0.08 9.45 -1.73
N MET A 237 0.22 10.58 -1.03
CA MET A 237 0.94 10.61 0.25
C MET A 237 0.25 9.75 1.31
N VAL A 238 -1.09 9.74 1.32
CA VAL A 238 -1.86 8.85 2.21
C VAL A 238 -1.58 7.39 1.89
N LEU A 239 -1.51 7.04 0.60
CA LEU A 239 -1.17 5.69 0.14
C LEU A 239 0.26 5.30 0.51
N ASP A 240 1.24 6.18 0.29
CA ASP A 240 2.65 5.92 0.63
C ASP A 240 2.84 5.72 2.14
N ALA A 241 2.18 6.52 2.96
CA ALA A 241 2.16 6.34 4.41
C ALA A 241 1.53 5.00 4.81
N TYR A 242 0.45 4.60 4.14
CA TYR A 242 -0.17 3.30 4.34
C TYR A 242 0.78 2.15 3.99
N PHE A 243 1.46 2.21 2.85
CA PHE A 243 2.41 1.19 2.41
C PHE A 243 3.59 1.04 3.36
N LEU A 244 4.24 2.15 3.73
CA LEU A 244 5.37 2.15 4.66
C LEU A 244 5.01 1.52 6.01
N ARG A 245 3.82 1.84 6.54
CA ARG A 245 3.36 1.28 7.82
C ARG A 245 2.92 -0.17 7.69
N SER A 246 2.30 -0.56 6.57
CA SER A 246 1.94 -1.96 6.29
C SER A 246 3.19 -2.84 6.25
N LEU A 247 4.25 -2.38 5.55
CA LEU A 247 5.56 -3.02 5.53
C LEU A 247 6.15 -3.16 6.93
N THR A 248 6.07 -2.09 7.73
CA THR A 248 6.57 -2.09 9.11
C THR A 248 5.85 -3.14 9.97
N PHE A 249 4.52 -3.23 9.86
CA PHE A 249 3.76 -4.23 10.61
C PHE A 249 3.99 -5.67 10.13
N ALA A 250 4.39 -5.83 8.87
CA ALA A 250 4.80 -7.11 8.32
C ALA A 250 6.27 -7.48 8.62
N GLY A 251 7.01 -6.62 9.35
CA GLY A 251 8.41 -6.85 9.71
C GLY A 251 9.43 -6.36 8.67
N TYR A 252 8.99 -5.62 7.66
CA TYR A 252 9.83 -5.08 6.57
C TYR A 252 10.01 -3.56 6.69
N ALA A 253 10.18 -3.03 7.91
CA ALA A 253 10.44 -1.61 8.11
C ALA A 253 11.69 -1.17 7.36
N PRO A 254 11.62 -0.15 6.46
CA PRO A 254 12.83 0.34 5.79
C PRO A 254 13.76 1.03 6.79
N ALA A 255 15.05 0.72 6.74
CA ALA A 255 16.08 1.42 7.51
C ALA A 255 16.35 2.78 6.84
N LEU A 256 15.85 3.87 7.39
CA LEU A 256 15.98 5.22 6.83
C LEU A 256 17.01 6.08 7.56
N GLU A 257 17.31 5.77 8.82
CA GLU A 257 18.16 6.58 9.71
C GLU A 257 19.48 5.91 10.05
N ALA A 258 19.67 4.66 9.62
CA ALA A 258 20.91 3.91 9.78
C ALA A 258 21.19 3.11 8.50
N CYS A 259 22.47 2.74 8.31
CA CYS A 259 22.85 1.90 7.20
C CYS A 259 22.25 0.50 7.33
N ALA A 260 21.41 0.08 6.39
CA ALA A 260 20.73 -1.21 6.37
C ALA A 260 21.69 -2.42 6.37
N ARG A 261 22.98 -2.24 6.00
CA ARG A 261 23.97 -3.32 5.94
C ARG A 261 24.91 -3.37 7.15
N CYS A 262 25.47 -2.23 7.54
CA CYS A 262 26.47 -2.21 8.65
C CYS A 262 25.93 -1.64 9.96
N GLY A 263 24.67 -1.18 9.98
CA GLY A 263 24.03 -0.64 11.17
C GLY A 263 24.56 0.73 11.62
N ALA A 264 25.56 1.31 10.92
CA ALA A 264 26.09 2.61 11.32
C ALA A 264 25.00 3.69 11.27
N PRO A 265 24.87 4.53 12.32
CA PRO A 265 23.92 5.63 12.31
C PRO A 265 24.20 6.56 11.14
N GLY A 266 23.10 7.07 10.53
CA GLY A 266 23.17 7.94 9.37
C GLY A 266 23.39 9.39 9.77
N THR A 267 24.24 10.10 9.03
CA THR A 267 24.19 11.55 8.92
C THR A 267 23.48 11.88 7.60
N THR A 268 22.18 12.09 7.64
CA THR A 268 21.47 12.78 6.55
C THR A 268 21.21 14.19 7.05
N ASP A 269 21.33 15.20 6.18
CA ASP A 269 20.86 16.56 6.51
C ASP A 269 19.36 16.56 6.88
N ALA A 270 18.65 15.51 6.53
CA ALA A 270 17.25 15.25 6.89
C ALA A 270 17.03 14.85 8.36
N VAL A 271 18.06 14.37 9.06
CA VAL A 271 17.97 13.90 10.46
C VAL A 271 18.46 14.97 11.45
N ARG A 272 19.01 16.08 10.97
CA ARG A 272 19.36 17.19 11.85
C ARG A 272 18.10 17.88 12.37
N THR A 273 17.52 17.37 13.46
CA THR A 273 16.66 18.16 14.32
C THR A 273 17.50 19.32 14.88
N PRO A 274 17.06 20.59 14.75
CA PRO A 274 17.72 21.68 15.44
C PRO A 274 17.54 21.47 16.94
N ALA A 275 18.66 21.39 17.64
CA ALA A 275 18.77 21.45 19.09
C ALA A 275 18.09 20.33 19.91
N SER A 276 18.80 19.24 20.07
CA SER A 276 19.09 18.79 21.43
C SER A 276 20.59 18.93 21.61
N ASP A 277 21.00 19.60 22.67
CA ASP A 277 22.37 19.59 23.25
C ASP A 277 22.69 18.15 23.68
N SER A 278 22.83 17.26 22.73
CA SER A 278 23.16 15.86 22.94
C SER A 278 24.63 15.70 22.65
N ASP A 279 25.32 15.20 23.67
CA ASP A 279 26.70 14.83 23.79
C ASP A 279 27.50 14.70 22.48
N PRO A 280 28.68 15.37 22.38
CA PRO A 280 29.58 15.24 21.24
C PRO A 280 30.10 13.80 21.04
N ASP A 281 29.91 12.91 21.99
CA ASP A 281 30.30 11.50 21.91
C ASP A 281 29.32 10.61 21.12
N SER A 282 28.10 11.06 20.89
CA SER A 282 27.10 10.33 20.08
C SER A 282 27.39 10.36 18.58
N ALA A 283 28.27 11.21 18.09
CA ALA A 283 28.63 11.33 16.67
C ALA A 283 29.75 10.36 16.22
N VAL A 284 30.35 9.63 17.15
CA VAL A 284 31.44 8.70 16.84
C VAL A 284 30.89 7.50 16.04
N GLY A 285 31.19 7.47 14.74
CA GLY A 285 30.82 6.36 13.86
C GLY A 285 29.64 6.64 12.90
N ALA A 286 29.02 7.81 12.94
CA ALA A 286 27.96 8.20 12.02
C ALA A 286 28.51 8.31 10.58
N LYS A 287 27.79 7.76 9.59
CA LYS A 287 28.18 7.72 8.18
C LYS A 287 27.11 8.37 7.29
N PRO A 288 27.52 9.12 6.25
CA PRO A 288 26.55 9.63 5.29
C PRO A 288 25.83 8.47 4.58
N LEU A 289 24.49 8.51 4.60
CA LEU A 289 23.64 7.59 3.87
C LEU A 289 23.41 8.15 2.47
N VAL A 290 23.91 7.45 1.46
CA VAL A 290 24.02 7.97 0.08
C VAL A 290 23.11 7.30 -0.93
N ALA A 291 22.53 6.15 -0.57
CA ALA A 291 21.69 5.41 -1.52
C ALA A 291 20.63 4.59 -0.79
N PHE A 292 19.53 4.30 -1.49
CA PHE A 292 18.48 3.37 -1.05
C PHE A 292 18.63 2.06 -1.80
N ALA A 293 18.92 0.99 -1.07
CA ALA A 293 19.09 -0.35 -1.61
C ALA A 293 17.91 -1.23 -1.21
N ILE A 294 17.00 -1.50 -2.14
CA ILE A 294 15.78 -2.28 -1.90
C ILE A 294 16.11 -3.65 -1.30
N ALA A 295 17.04 -4.38 -1.91
CA ALA A 295 17.45 -5.70 -1.45
C ALA A 295 18.17 -5.70 -0.08
N ALA A 296 18.71 -4.54 0.34
CA ALA A 296 19.34 -4.40 1.65
C ALA A 296 18.34 -3.96 2.74
N GLY A 297 17.14 -3.54 2.34
CA GLY A 297 16.09 -3.13 3.26
C GLY A 297 16.13 -1.65 3.65
N GLY A 298 16.76 -0.76 2.86
CA GLY A 298 16.76 0.68 3.17
C GLY A 298 17.99 1.45 2.71
N MET A 299 18.28 2.56 3.42
CA MET A 299 19.41 3.42 3.15
C MET A 299 20.74 2.72 3.46
N VAL A 300 21.76 3.02 2.68
CA VAL A 300 23.12 2.47 2.84
C VAL A 300 24.18 3.56 2.73
N CYS A 301 25.29 3.40 3.47
CA CYS A 301 26.47 4.27 3.35
C CYS A 301 27.27 3.94 2.07
N ALA A 302 28.20 4.82 1.68
CA ALA A 302 29.02 4.67 0.47
C ALA A 302 29.76 3.32 0.40
N GLY A 303 30.34 2.86 1.52
CA GLY A 303 31.06 1.59 1.59
C GLY A 303 30.19 0.34 1.52
N CYS A 304 28.87 0.47 1.75
CA CYS A 304 27.91 -0.64 1.71
C CYS A 304 26.99 -0.63 0.49
N ARG A 305 27.12 0.38 -0.38
CA ARG A 305 26.25 0.59 -1.53
C ARG A 305 26.41 -0.52 -2.58
N PRO A 306 25.35 -1.33 -2.86
CA PRO A 306 25.39 -2.28 -3.98
C PRO A 306 25.12 -1.58 -5.31
N PRO A 307 25.54 -2.19 -6.46
CA PRO A 307 25.17 -1.71 -7.78
C PRO A 307 23.63 -1.65 -7.94
N GLY A 308 23.13 -0.69 -8.72
CA GLY A 308 21.69 -0.54 -8.97
C GLY A 308 20.89 0.09 -7.82
N SER A 309 21.54 0.59 -6.75
CA SER A 309 20.86 1.34 -5.68
C SER A 309 20.44 2.73 -6.17
N ALA A 310 19.24 3.14 -5.84
CA ALA A 310 18.76 4.51 -6.06
C ALA A 310 19.51 5.50 -5.17
N SER A 311 19.62 6.75 -5.62
CA SER A 311 20.23 7.84 -4.82
C SER A 311 19.16 8.93 -4.59
N PRO A 312 18.24 8.72 -3.63
CA PRO A 312 17.16 9.66 -3.37
C PRO A 312 17.71 10.99 -2.85
N ALA A 313 17.00 12.07 -3.18
CA ALA A 313 17.29 13.36 -2.61
C ALA A 313 17.08 13.34 -1.07
N PRO A 314 17.90 14.04 -0.25
CA PRO A 314 17.70 14.08 1.18
C PRO A 314 16.29 14.48 1.63
N PRO A 315 15.59 15.45 0.98
CA PRO A 315 14.21 15.76 1.31
C PRO A 315 13.22 14.61 1.04
N THR A 316 13.52 13.72 0.09
CA THR A 316 12.71 12.51 -0.17
C THR A 316 12.83 11.52 0.98
N VAL A 317 14.02 11.32 1.53
CA VAL A 317 14.23 10.47 2.72
C VAL A 317 13.53 11.07 3.94
N ALA A 318 13.62 12.39 4.13
CA ALA A 318 12.90 13.09 5.20
C ALA A 318 11.37 12.91 5.06
N LEU A 319 10.83 13.00 3.85
CA LEU A 319 9.42 12.72 3.57
C LEU A 319 9.05 11.28 3.94
N MET A 320 9.85 10.28 3.55
CA MET A 320 9.59 8.88 3.92
C MET A 320 9.54 8.70 5.44
N ILE A 321 10.46 9.33 6.18
CA ILE A 321 10.49 9.31 7.65
C ILE A 321 9.24 9.98 8.23
N ALA A 322 8.87 11.16 7.72
CA ALA A 322 7.69 11.90 8.15
C ALA A 322 6.40 11.10 7.95
N LEU A 323 6.23 10.47 6.76
CA LEU A 323 5.08 9.60 6.45
C LEU A 323 5.03 8.37 7.35
N LEU A 324 6.16 7.74 7.61
CA LEU A 324 6.26 6.58 8.47
C LEU A 324 5.86 6.92 9.92
N ARG A 325 6.34 8.04 10.44
CA ARG A 325 6.05 8.54 11.79
C ARG A 325 4.67 9.19 11.92
N GLY A 326 4.06 9.62 10.81
CA GLY A 326 2.79 10.34 10.78
C GLY A 326 2.92 11.83 11.06
N ASN A 327 4.09 12.39 10.85
CA ASN A 327 4.33 13.81 10.92
C ASN A 327 3.85 14.48 9.62
N TRP A 328 2.53 14.76 9.56
CA TRP A 328 1.90 15.33 8.37
C TRP A 328 2.33 16.77 8.12
N ASP A 329 2.64 17.54 9.16
CA ASP A 329 3.08 18.94 9.01
C ASP A 329 4.41 19.03 8.24
N GLU A 330 5.32 18.10 8.50
CA GLU A 330 6.58 17.98 7.77
C GLU A 330 6.36 17.40 6.36
N ALA A 331 5.54 16.36 6.24
CA ALA A 331 5.24 15.73 4.96
C ALA A 331 4.62 16.72 3.96
N LEU A 332 3.71 17.59 4.41
CA LEU A 332 3.03 18.58 3.56
C LEU A 332 3.97 19.70 3.05
N ARG A 333 5.08 19.94 3.71
CA ARG A 333 6.11 20.91 3.22
C ARG A 333 6.95 20.37 2.08
N SER A 334 6.83 19.07 1.75
CA SER A 334 7.59 18.46 0.66
C SER A 334 7.18 18.99 -0.70
N GLU A 335 8.14 19.11 -1.60
CA GLU A 335 7.90 19.50 -3.00
C GLU A 335 7.36 18.32 -3.82
N ARG A 336 6.64 18.62 -4.92
CA ARG A 336 6.07 17.59 -5.81
C ARG A 336 7.12 16.59 -6.31
N ARG A 337 8.32 17.05 -6.69
CA ARG A 337 9.40 16.16 -7.17
C ARG A 337 9.80 15.11 -6.13
N HIS A 338 9.89 15.50 -4.85
CA HIS A 338 10.23 14.59 -3.76
C HIS A 338 9.08 13.61 -3.45
N ARG A 339 7.83 14.02 -3.63
CA ARG A 339 6.66 13.13 -3.50
C ARG A 339 6.64 12.07 -4.59
N VAL A 340 6.92 12.45 -5.84
CA VAL A 340 7.02 11.50 -6.97
C VAL A 340 8.15 10.49 -6.75
N GLU A 341 9.33 10.96 -6.35
CA GLU A 341 10.46 10.09 -6.04
C GLU A 341 10.15 9.15 -4.86
N CYS A 342 9.54 9.67 -3.79
CA CYS A 342 9.09 8.89 -2.64
C CYS A 342 8.13 7.78 -3.06
N SER A 343 7.08 8.11 -3.82
CA SER A 343 6.09 7.13 -4.29
C SER A 343 6.73 6.03 -5.13
N GLY A 344 7.67 6.37 -6.01
CA GLY A 344 8.42 5.39 -6.81
C GLY A 344 9.25 4.43 -5.95
N LEU A 345 9.97 4.96 -4.94
CA LEU A 345 10.78 4.14 -4.03
C LEU A 345 9.92 3.24 -3.14
N VAL A 346 8.84 3.78 -2.57
CA VAL A 346 7.91 3.03 -1.72
C VAL A 346 7.22 1.92 -2.51
N ALA A 347 6.78 2.21 -3.73
CA ALA A 347 6.17 1.22 -4.61
C ALA A 347 7.13 0.10 -4.98
N ALA A 348 8.37 0.43 -5.37
CA ALA A 348 9.40 -0.55 -5.70
C ALA A 348 9.77 -1.42 -4.49
N TYR A 349 9.89 -0.81 -3.30
CA TYR A 349 10.18 -1.51 -2.07
C TYR A 349 9.05 -2.47 -1.66
N LEU A 350 7.80 -2.02 -1.78
CA LEU A 350 6.62 -2.84 -1.52
C LEU A 350 6.55 -4.04 -2.48
N GLN A 351 6.75 -3.81 -3.77
CA GLN A 351 6.72 -4.87 -4.79
C GLN A 351 7.79 -5.93 -4.55
N TRP A 352 8.99 -5.52 -4.13
CA TRP A 352 10.07 -6.43 -3.79
C TRP A 352 9.69 -7.42 -2.66
N HIS A 353 9.04 -6.91 -1.60
CA HIS A 353 8.66 -7.73 -0.46
C HIS A 353 7.39 -8.57 -0.68
N LEU A 354 6.54 -8.18 -1.60
CA LEU A 354 5.32 -8.93 -1.92
C LEU A 354 5.52 -10.02 -2.98
N GLU A 355 6.75 -10.19 -3.52
CA GLU A 355 7.11 -11.16 -4.57
C GLU A 355 6.24 -11.09 -5.84
N HIS A 356 5.11 -10.40 -5.80
CA HIS A 356 4.16 -10.23 -6.89
C HIS A 356 3.72 -8.77 -6.94
N SER A 357 3.61 -8.23 -8.16
CA SER A 357 3.15 -6.85 -8.37
C SER A 357 1.72 -6.65 -7.87
N ILE A 358 1.46 -5.53 -7.20
CA ILE A 358 0.12 -5.07 -6.88
C ILE A 358 -0.52 -4.58 -8.18
N ARG A 359 -1.61 -5.20 -8.59
CA ARG A 359 -2.27 -4.91 -9.88
C ARG A 359 -2.82 -3.50 -9.97
N SER A 360 -3.33 -2.99 -8.86
CA SER A 360 -3.90 -1.64 -8.75
C SER A 360 -2.84 -0.53 -8.79
N LEU A 361 -1.58 -0.81 -8.42
CA LEU A 361 -0.52 0.20 -8.35
C LEU A 361 -0.24 0.86 -9.70
N ARG A 362 -0.31 0.10 -10.81
CA ARG A 362 -0.15 0.63 -12.17
C ARG A 362 -1.18 1.72 -12.55
N HIS A 363 -2.30 1.78 -11.85
CA HIS A 363 -3.34 2.79 -12.05
C HIS A 363 -3.11 4.04 -11.21
N VAL A 364 -2.42 3.90 -10.07
CA VAL A 364 -2.04 5.03 -9.20
C VAL A 364 -0.95 5.88 -9.86
N GLU A 365 -0.01 5.27 -10.58
CA GLU A 365 1.10 5.97 -11.25
C GLU A 365 0.66 6.85 -12.43
N ARG A 366 -0.52 6.60 -12.99
CA ARG A 366 -1.06 7.33 -14.16
C ARG A 366 -1.95 8.51 -13.80
N ALA A 367 -2.32 8.65 -12.57
CA ALA A 367 -3.11 9.77 -12.05
C ALA A 367 -2.16 10.80 -11.40
#